data_fc7b8cfed9a7b4b9d4c4ca38c6dda4e4
#
_entry.id   fc7b8cfed9a7b4b9d4c4ca38c6dda4e4
#
_cell.length_a   1.000
_cell.length_b   1.000
_cell.length_c   1.000
_cell.angle_alpha   90.00
_cell.angle_beta   90.00
_cell.angle_gamma   90.00
#
_symmetry.space_group_name_H-M   'P 1'
#
loop_
_entity.id
_entity.type
_entity.pdbx_description
1 polymer ?
#
loop_
_entity_poly.entity_id
_entity_poly.type
_entity_poly.pdbx_seq_one_letter_code
_entity_poly.pdbx_strand_id
1 'polypeptide(L)'
;MPEPLVYLPGIAGNTGVSPALAALAADGHEIVIPDIPGFDGASGFQPPADYVDWLVVLWDAIDRAVDGPCAVVGASVGGMLAAELAVFRPELVSKLALLAPFGIADETDPGFDLYSVRGPDRLAHLFAKGVPDQVAGRFADRGEEEAPVAAYLAEIAAASLIWPLGDRGLAGRLHRIHCPKLVLWGGQDELLPPALAERWGGGEVIDGAGHLLEWDVPDEVATRLKAFLAA
;
A
#
# COMPACT_ATOMS: atom_id res chain seq x y z
N MET A 1 2.05 24.00 10.83
CA MET A 1 2.46 22.63 11.25
C MET A 1 3.09 21.99 10.03
N PRO A 2 4.04 21.07 10.18
CA PRO A 2 4.51 20.33 9.02
C PRO A 2 3.33 19.64 8.33
N GLU A 3 3.43 19.44 7.03
CA GLU A 3 2.42 18.76 6.24
C GLU A 3 2.30 17.30 6.71
N PRO A 4 1.09 16.76 6.95
CA PRO A 4 0.92 15.39 7.36
C PRO A 4 1.33 14.42 6.24
N LEU A 5 1.89 13.28 6.63
CA LEU A 5 2.23 12.17 5.74
C LEU A 5 1.21 11.05 5.92
N VAL A 6 0.32 10.92 4.95
CA VAL A 6 -0.67 9.84 4.92
C VAL A 6 -0.02 8.56 4.40
N TYR A 7 -0.16 7.47 5.14
CA TYR A 7 0.25 6.14 4.69
C TYR A 7 -0.95 5.24 4.44
N LEU A 8 -1.04 4.71 3.22
CA LEU A 8 -2.05 3.73 2.83
C LEU A 8 -1.41 2.34 2.80
N PRO A 9 -1.84 1.41 3.68
CA PRO A 9 -1.21 0.11 3.85
C PRO A 9 -1.48 -0.84 2.68
N GLY A 10 -0.65 -1.87 2.60
CA GLY A 10 -0.69 -2.88 1.54
C GLY A 10 -1.71 -4.00 1.78
N ILE A 11 -1.55 -5.06 0.98
CA ILE A 11 -2.45 -6.24 0.93
C ILE A 11 -2.52 -7.03 2.25
N ALA A 12 -1.54 -6.87 3.14
CA ALA A 12 -1.56 -7.46 4.47
C ALA A 12 -2.56 -6.77 5.44
N GLY A 13 -3.25 -5.71 4.99
CA GLY A 13 -4.11 -4.87 5.82
C GLY A 13 -3.31 -3.87 6.65
N ASN A 14 -3.94 -3.33 7.70
CA ASN A 14 -3.27 -2.41 8.60
C ASN A 14 -2.29 -3.16 9.52
N THR A 15 -1.01 -3.07 9.19
CA THR A 15 0.10 -3.66 9.97
C THR A 15 0.77 -2.64 10.91
N GLY A 16 0.20 -1.43 11.02
CA GLY A 16 0.80 -0.30 11.72
C GLY A 16 1.91 0.38 10.93
N VAL A 17 2.75 1.13 11.63
CA VAL A 17 3.85 1.87 11.03
C VAL A 17 5.00 0.91 10.71
N SER A 18 5.41 0.83 9.44
CA SER A 18 6.56 0.03 9.03
C SER A 18 7.87 0.65 9.54
N PRO A 19 8.98 -0.12 9.62
CA PRO A 19 10.28 0.43 10.03
C PRO A 19 10.74 1.61 9.16
N ALA A 20 10.47 1.60 7.85
CA ALA A 20 10.79 2.73 6.98
C ALA A 20 10.01 4.00 7.37
N LEU A 21 8.72 3.87 7.66
CA LEU A 21 7.89 5.00 8.09
C LEU A 21 8.23 5.45 9.52
N ALA A 22 8.61 4.52 10.40
CA ALA A 22 9.10 4.85 11.74
C ALA A 22 10.36 5.74 11.70
N ALA A 23 11.23 5.50 10.71
CA ALA A 23 12.40 6.36 10.49
C ALA A 23 12.01 7.78 10.01
N LEU A 24 10.93 7.94 9.26
CA LEU A 24 10.38 9.26 8.90
C LEU A 24 9.75 9.94 10.12
N ALA A 25 9.01 9.19 10.94
CA ALA A 25 8.43 9.71 12.17
C ALA A 25 9.50 10.21 13.15
N ALA A 26 10.64 9.50 13.26
CA ALA A 26 11.78 9.91 14.07
C ALA A 26 12.42 11.23 13.58
N ASP A 27 12.30 11.55 12.30
CA ASP A 27 12.75 12.82 11.71
C ASP A 27 11.68 13.93 11.79
N GLY A 28 10.57 13.68 12.48
CA GLY A 28 9.55 14.69 12.78
C GLY A 28 8.37 14.72 11.80
N HIS A 29 8.25 13.76 10.87
CA HIS A 29 7.04 13.64 10.06
C HIS A 29 5.88 13.07 10.89
N GLU A 30 4.71 13.70 10.81
CA GLU A 30 3.48 13.16 11.36
C GLU A 30 2.92 12.09 10.42
N ILE A 31 2.98 10.82 10.85
CA ILE A 31 2.46 9.69 10.06
C ILE A 31 1.00 9.46 10.41
N VAL A 32 0.12 9.62 9.42
CA VAL A 32 -1.32 9.38 9.55
C VAL A 32 -1.69 8.13 8.76
N ILE A 33 -2.24 7.12 9.43
CA ILE A 33 -2.81 5.93 8.79
C ILE A 33 -4.32 6.05 8.86
N PRO A 34 -5.02 6.36 7.75
CA PRO A 34 -6.48 6.46 7.76
C PRO A 34 -7.11 5.12 8.10
N ASP A 35 -8.23 5.16 8.79
CA ASP A 35 -9.02 3.97 9.10
C ASP A 35 -9.79 3.53 7.84
N ILE A 36 -9.15 2.67 7.03
CA ILE A 36 -9.76 2.07 5.84
C ILE A 36 -10.63 0.91 6.30
N PRO A 37 -11.95 0.97 6.12
CA PRO A 37 -12.85 -0.09 6.58
C PRO A 37 -12.43 -1.48 6.11
N GLY A 38 -12.39 -2.43 7.03
CA GLY A 38 -12.02 -3.81 6.79
C GLY A 38 -10.52 -4.11 6.85
N PHE A 39 -9.64 -3.09 6.73
CA PHE A 39 -8.18 -3.30 6.83
C PHE A 39 -7.72 -3.56 8.27
N ASP A 40 -8.55 -3.22 9.24
CA ASP A 40 -8.37 -3.56 10.65
C ASP A 40 -8.84 -4.99 10.99
N GLY A 41 -9.41 -5.73 10.04
CA GLY A 41 -9.96 -7.08 10.27
C GLY A 41 -11.22 -7.09 11.15
N ALA A 42 -12.00 -6.02 11.18
CA ALA A 42 -13.22 -5.95 11.95
C ALA A 42 -14.26 -6.98 11.47
N SER A 43 -14.88 -7.67 12.43
CA SER A 43 -15.99 -8.59 12.14
C SER A 43 -17.22 -7.81 11.66
N GLY A 44 -17.91 -8.36 10.65
CA GLY A 44 -19.12 -7.73 10.09
C GLY A 44 -18.86 -6.68 9.02
N PHE A 45 -17.60 -6.42 8.66
CA PHE A 45 -17.28 -5.60 7.51
C PHE A 45 -17.93 -6.20 6.24
N GLN A 46 -18.61 -5.36 5.48
CA GLN A 46 -19.14 -5.69 4.16
C GLN A 46 -18.36 -4.89 3.14
N PRO A 47 -17.65 -5.55 2.20
CA PRO A 47 -16.94 -4.84 1.15
C PRO A 47 -17.90 -3.93 0.37
N PRO A 48 -17.45 -2.74 -0.06
CA PRO A 48 -18.16 -1.92 -1.02
C PRO A 48 -18.55 -2.70 -2.27
N ALA A 49 -19.65 -2.30 -2.91
CA ALA A 49 -20.24 -3.05 -4.01
C ALA A 49 -19.33 -3.10 -5.24
N ASP A 50 -18.58 -2.02 -5.48
CA ASP A 50 -17.66 -1.93 -6.59
C ASP A 50 -16.41 -1.07 -6.27
N TYR A 51 -15.56 -0.94 -7.28
CA TYR A 51 -14.31 -0.19 -7.15
C TYR A 51 -14.52 1.31 -6.88
N VAL A 52 -15.57 1.91 -7.45
CA VAL A 52 -15.87 3.33 -7.25
C VAL A 52 -16.32 3.60 -5.82
N ASP A 53 -17.15 2.70 -5.27
CA ASP A 53 -17.58 2.76 -3.87
C ASP A 53 -16.38 2.66 -2.92
N TRP A 54 -15.35 1.85 -3.26
CA TRP A 54 -14.11 1.80 -2.52
C TRP A 54 -13.35 3.14 -2.53
N LEU A 55 -13.34 3.85 -3.66
CA LEU A 55 -12.71 5.18 -3.71
C LEU A 55 -13.46 6.19 -2.83
N VAL A 56 -14.78 6.14 -2.80
CA VAL A 56 -15.58 7.00 -1.91
C VAL A 56 -15.26 6.72 -0.44
N VAL A 57 -15.22 5.44 -0.06
CA VAL A 57 -14.85 5.03 1.31
C VAL A 57 -13.46 5.52 1.70
N LEU A 58 -12.49 5.42 0.78
CA LEU A 58 -11.14 5.96 0.99
C LEU A 58 -11.17 7.48 1.19
N TRP A 59 -11.88 8.21 0.33
CA TRP A 59 -11.97 9.67 0.43
C TRP A 59 -12.55 10.10 1.77
N ASP A 60 -13.63 9.45 2.19
CA ASP A 60 -14.23 9.71 3.50
C ASP A 60 -13.26 9.41 4.66
N ALA A 61 -12.44 8.37 4.53
CA ALA A 61 -11.43 8.03 5.54
C ALA A 61 -10.33 9.10 5.60
N ILE A 62 -9.86 9.59 4.45
CA ILE A 62 -8.84 10.63 4.37
C ILE A 62 -9.39 11.98 4.87
N ASP A 63 -10.60 12.38 4.44
CA ASP A 63 -11.23 13.64 4.86
C ASP A 63 -11.49 13.69 6.38
N ARG A 64 -11.60 12.52 7.04
CA ARG A 64 -11.65 12.45 8.51
C ARG A 64 -10.28 12.52 9.18
N ALA A 65 -9.23 12.10 8.46
CA ALA A 65 -7.89 11.94 9.02
C ALA A 65 -7.02 13.19 8.88
N VAL A 66 -7.22 14.00 7.82
CA VAL A 66 -6.40 15.18 7.54
C VAL A 66 -7.24 16.36 7.05
N ASP A 67 -6.84 17.57 7.47
CA ASP A 67 -7.44 18.83 7.05
C ASP A 67 -6.56 19.48 5.95
N GLY A 68 -6.83 19.18 4.69
CA GLY A 68 -6.16 19.83 3.55
C GLY A 68 -5.09 18.97 2.87
N PRO A 69 -4.21 19.58 2.06
CA PRO A 69 -3.20 18.86 1.28
C PRO A 69 -2.25 18.06 2.16
N CYS A 70 -1.86 16.87 1.69
CA CYS A 70 -0.95 15.96 2.38
C CYS A 70 0.00 15.27 1.39
N ALA A 71 1.17 14.88 1.87
CA ALA A 71 1.99 13.91 1.18
C ALA A 71 1.40 12.50 1.40
N VAL A 72 1.39 11.67 0.34
CA VAL A 72 0.81 10.33 0.42
C VAL A 72 1.86 9.30 0.05
N VAL A 73 2.03 8.30 0.92
CA VAL A 73 2.81 7.08 0.65
C VAL A 73 1.83 5.92 0.61
N GLY A 74 1.80 5.18 -0.48
CA GLY A 74 0.95 3.99 -0.60
C GLY A 74 1.76 2.75 -0.97
N ALA A 75 1.54 1.65 -0.27
CA ALA A 75 2.18 0.37 -0.56
C ALA A 75 1.17 -0.60 -1.18
N SER A 76 1.56 -1.35 -2.21
CA SER A 76 0.73 -2.43 -2.74
C SER A 76 -0.67 -1.95 -3.18
N VAL A 77 -1.75 -2.50 -2.62
CA VAL A 77 -3.13 -2.01 -2.86
C VAL A 77 -3.33 -0.58 -2.37
N GLY A 78 -2.66 -0.18 -1.29
CA GLY A 78 -2.64 1.21 -0.82
C GLY A 78 -1.97 2.14 -1.82
N GLY A 79 -0.96 1.65 -2.58
CA GLY A 79 -0.34 2.38 -3.68
C GLY A 79 -1.31 2.64 -4.84
N MET A 80 -2.13 1.65 -5.19
CA MET A 80 -3.20 1.82 -6.16
C MET A 80 -4.21 2.89 -5.69
N LEU A 81 -4.66 2.80 -4.44
CA LEU A 81 -5.60 3.76 -3.87
C LEU A 81 -5.00 5.18 -3.78
N ALA A 82 -3.70 5.30 -3.43
CA ALA A 82 -2.98 6.57 -3.41
C ALA A 82 -2.91 7.22 -4.80
N ALA A 83 -2.66 6.42 -5.84
CA ALA A 83 -2.64 6.91 -7.21
C ALA A 83 -4.02 7.37 -7.68
N GLU A 84 -5.09 6.64 -7.38
CA GLU A 84 -6.46 7.07 -7.69
C GLU A 84 -6.85 8.34 -6.91
N LEU A 85 -6.43 8.46 -5.66
CA LEU A 85 -6.60 9.70 -4.90
C LEU A 85 -5.96 10.88 -5.64
N ALA A 86 -4.71 10.73 -6.10
CA ALA A 86 -4.01 11.78 -6.85
C ALA A 86 -4.65 12.07 -8.22
N VAL A 87 -5.32 11.10 -8.84
CA VAL A 87 -6.06 11.27 -10.10
C VAL A 87 -7.35 12.06 -9.90
N PHE A 88 -8.13 11.72 -8.86
CA PHE A 88 -9.49 12.26 -8.66
C PHE A 88 -9.55 13.44 -7.69
N ARG A 89 -8.58 13.53 -6.78
CA ARG A 89 -8.45 14.58 -5.77
C ARG A 89 -7.05 15.24 -5.83
N PRO A 90 -6.62 15.77 -7.01
CA PRO A 90 -5.27 16.31 -7.19
C PRO A 90 -4.97 17.49 -6.25
N GLU A 91 -5.99 18.18 -5.75
CA GLU A 91 -5.85 19.27 -4.78
C GLU A 91 -5.43 18.79 -3.37
N LEU A 92 -5.66 17.51 -3.09
CA LEU A 92 -5.36 16.92 -1.78
C LEU A 92 -3.96 16.32 -1.71
N VAL A 93 -3.40 15.86 -2.84
CA VAL A 93 -2.12 15.15 -2.87
C VAL A 93 -1.00 16.10 -3.30
N SER A 94 -0.17 16.52 -2.36
CA SER A 94 0.97 17.41 -2.62
C SER A 94 2.18 16.66 -3.20
N LYS A 95 2.42 15.42 -2.70
CA LYS A 95 3.47 14.51 -3.15
C LYS A 95 2.96 13.08 -3.07
N LEU A 96 3.36 12.24 -4.02
CA LEU A 96 2.91 10.85 -4.12
C LEU A 96 4.10 9.89 -4.18
N ALA A 97 4.25 9.02 -3.17
CA ALA A 97 5.21 7.92 -3.19
C ALA A 97 4.48 6.57 -3.26
N LEU A 98 4.87 5.74 -4.21
CA LEU A 98 4.26 4.45 -4.51
C LEU A 98 5.27 3.33 -4.29
N LEU A 99 4.92 2.36 -3.45
CA LEU A 99 5.75 1.21 -3.10
C LEU A 99 5.10 -0.04 -3.70
N ALA A 100 5.65 -0.57 -4.79
CA ALA A 100 5.14 -1.72 -5.54
C ALA A 100 3.60 -1.69 -5.74
N PRO A 101 3.04 -0.63 -6.36
CA PRO A 101 1.60 -0.41 -6.40
C PRO A 101 0.87 -1.41 -7.31
N PHE A 102 -0.30 -1.89 -6.89
CA PHE A 102 -1.28 -2.54 -7.75
C PHE A 102 -1.95 -1.55 -8.73
N GLY A 103 -2.81 -2.06 -9.61
CA GLY A 103 -3.69 -1.24 -10.47
C GLY A 103 -3.27 -1.17 -11.93
N ILE A 104 -2.04 -1.56 -12.24
CA ILE A 104 -1.54 -1.76 -13.61
C ILE A 104 -1.02 -3.18 -13.71
N ALA A 105 -1.44 -3.91 -14.73
CA ALA A 105 -1.04 -5.29 -14.96
C ALA A 105 -0.35 -5.47 -16.32
N ASP A 106 0.43 -6.55 -16.43
CA ASP A 106 0.93 -7.05 -17.69
C ASP A 106 0.33 -8.43 -17.95
N GLU A 107 -0.48 -8.57 -18.99
CA GLU A 107 -1.09 -9.85 -19.34
C GLU A 107 -0.06 -10.91 -19.77
N THR A 108 1.13 -10.50 -20.18
CA THR A 108 2.23 -11.40 -20.59
C THR A 108 3.09 -11.84 -19.42
N ASP A 109 3.07 -11.10 -18.31
CA ASP A 109 3.73 -11.42 -17.04
C ASP A 109 2.84 -10.97 -15.88
N PRO A 110 1.82 -11.76 -15.53
CA PRO A 110 0.82 -11.38 -14.52
C PRO A 110 1.35 -11.42 -13.09
N GLY A 111 2.57 -11.91 -12.87
CA GLY A 111 3.12 -12.14 -11.53
C GLY A 111 2.52 -13.37 -10.85
N PHE A 112 2.67 -13.44 -9.53
CA PHE A 112 2.19 -14.56 -8.73
C PHE A 112 0.74 -14.37 -8.28
N ASP A 113 -0.10 -15.39 -8.50
CA ASP A 113 -1.46 -15.39 -7.94
C ASP A 113 -1.42 -15.74 -6.45
N LEU A 114 -1.45 -14.71 -5.61
CA LEU A 114 -1.43 -14.84 -4.15
C LEU A 114 -2.61 -15.68 -3.62
N TYR A 115 -3.73 -15.71 -4.33
CA TYR A 115 -4.91 -16.47 -3.93
C TYR A 115 -4.86 -17.96 -4.32
N SER A 116 -3.84 -18.37 -5.08
CA SER A 116 -3.57 -19.79 -5.35
C SER A 116 -3.02 -20.53 -4.11
N VAL A 117 -2.46 -19.80 -3.13
CA VAL A 117 -1.97 -20.34 -1.85
C VAL A 117 -2.90 -20.02 -0.69
N ARG A 118 -2.82 -20.82 0.38
CA ARG A 118 -3.71 -20.72 1.54
C ARG A 118 -2.96 -20.32 2.82
N GLY A 119 -3.69 -19.62 3.69
CA GLY A 119 -3.25 -19.36 5.05
C GLY A 119 -1.96 -18.55 5.15
N PRO A 120 -1.11 -18.85 6.14
CA PRO A 120 0.08 -18.05 6.42
C PRO A 120 1.14 -18.07 5.32
N ASP A 121 1.09 -19.06 4.41
CA ASP A 121 2.04 -19.14 3.30
C ASP A 121 1.93 -17.94 2.36
N ARG A 122 0.75 -17.33 2.26
CA ARG A 122 0.56 -16.10 1.46
C ARG A 122 1.48 -14.96 1.89
N LEU A 123 1.65 -14.76 3.19
CA LEU A 123 2.51 -13.69 3.68
C LEU A 123 3.97 -13.88 3.26
N ALA A 124 4.43 -15.14 3.16
CA ALA A 124 5.82 -15.42 2.77
C ALA A 124 6.16 -14.85 1.39
N HIS A 125 5.21 -14.84 0.44
CA HIS A 125 5.39 -14.30 -0.90
C HIS A 125 5.45 -12.76 -0.98
N LEU A 126 5.19 -12.08 0.13
CA LEU A 126 5.26 -10.61 0.19
C LEU A 126 6.65 -10.09 0.59
N PHE A 127 7.55 -10.96 1.07
CA PHE A 127 8.82 -10.58 1.65
C PHE A 127 9.98 -11.39 1.08
N ALA A 128 11.08 -10.72 0.73
CA ALA A 128 12.31 -11.38 0.32
C ALA A 128 13.12 -11.94 1.49
N LYS A 129 12.95 -11.36 2.69
CA LYS A 129 13.73 -11.70 3.90
C LYS A 129 12.93 -12.46 4.96
N GLY A 130 11.75 -12.94 4.60
CA GLY A 130 10.82 -13.60 5.52
C GLY A 130 9.87 -12.62 6.20
N VAL A 131 8.76 -13.16 6.72
CA VAL A 131 7.68 -12.36 7.31
C VAL A 131 8.15 -11.71 8.62
N PRO A 132 8.10 -10.37 8.75
CA PRO A 132 8.44 -9.71 10.01
C PRO A 132 7.48 -10.09 11.14
N ASP A 133 8.00 -10.23 12.37
CA ASP A 133 7.19 -10.61 13.54
C ASP A 133 5.99 -9.69 13.76
N GLN A 134 6.15 -8.39 13.53
CA GLN A 134 5.06 -7.42 13.65
C GLN A 134 3.93 -7.70 12.62
N VAL A 135 4.28 -8.10 11.41
CA VAL A 135 3.29 -8.45 10.37
C VAL A 135 2.66 -9.80 10.64
N ALA A 136 3.47 -10.78 11.06
CA ALA A 136 2.97 -12.11 11.44
C ALA A 136 2.03 -12.04 12.65
N GLY A 137 2.39 -11.21 13.65
CA GLY A 137 1.62 -11.01 14.88
C GLY A 137 0.56 -9.90 14.81
N ARG A 138 0.25 -9.38 13.61
CA ARG A 138 -0.80 -8.37 13.48
C ARG A 138 -2.12 -8.90 14.08
N PHE A 139 -2.80 -8.07 14.83
CA PHE A 139 -4.01 -8.43 15.56
C PHE A 139 -3.82 -9.40 16.77
N ALA A 140 -2.58 -9.65 17.21
CA ALA A 140 -2.31 -10.52 18.37
C ALA A 140 -2.96 -10.01 19.67
N ASP A 141 -3.20 -8.71 19.78
CA ASP A 141 -3.94 -8.06 20.87
C ASP A 141 -5.39 -8.53 20.99
N ARG A 142 -5.96 -9.12 19.94
CA ARG A 142 -7.32 -9.69 19.93
C ARG A 142 -7.40 -11.10 20.53
N GLY A 143 -6.26 -11.71 20.87
CA GLY A 143 -6.18 -13.06 21.43
C GLY A 143 -6.09 -14.16 20.38
N GLU A 144 -5.79 -15.38 20.85
CA GLU A 144 -5.44 -16.53 20.00
C GLU A 144 -6.55 -16.97 19.03
N GLU A 145 -7.82 -16.81 19.42
CA GLU A 145 -8.96 -17.24 18.60
C GLU A 145 -9.36 -16.16 17.57
N GLU A 146 -9.33 -14.88 17.96
CA GLU A 146 -9.81 -13.78 17.12
C GLU A 146 -8.74 -13.23 16.17
N ALA A 147 -7.47 -13.28 16.52
CA ALA A 147 -6.38 -12.75 15.70
C ALA A 147 -6.31 -13.40 14.29
N PRO A 148 -6.39 -14.74 14.14
CA PRO A 148 -6.40 -15.36 12.81
C PRO A 148 -7.63 -14.97 11.98
N VAL A 149 -8.78 -14.79 12.63
CA VAL A 149 -10.03 -14.36 11.95
C VAL A 149 -9.88 -12.92 11.47
N ALA A 150 -9.37 -12.03 12.32
CA ALA A 150 -9.13 -10.65 11.95
C ALA A 150 -8.14 -10.53 10.78
N ALA A 151 -7.05 -11.31 10.81
CA ALA A 151 -6.08 -11.37 9.72
C ALA A 151 -6.73 -11.81 8.40
N TYR A 152 -7.55 -12.85 8.44
CA TYR A 152 -8.28 -13.34 7.28
C TYR A 152 -9.29 -12.31 6.73
N LEU A 153 -10.02 -11.62 7.60
CA LEU A 153 -10.97 -10.58 7.20
C LEU A 153 -10.27 -9.38 6.56
N ALA A 154 -9.13 -8.95 7.09
CA ALA A 154 -8.31 -7.89 6.50
C ALA A 154 -7.80 -8.27 5.11
N GLU A 155 -7.36 -9.52 4.94
CA GLU A 155 -6.95 -10.04 3.63
C GLU A 155 -8.11 -10.09 2.63
N ILE A 156 -9.33 -10.47 3.07
CA ILE A 156 -10.52 -10.45 2.20
C ILE A 156 -10.88 -9.01 1.81
N ALA A 157 -10.81 -8.06 2.72
CA ALA A 157 -11.08 -6.66 2.42
C ALA A 157 -10.11 -6.14 1.34
N ALA A 158 -8.80 -6.39 1.50
CA ALA A 158 -7.81 -6.04 0.49
C ALA A 158 -8.03 -6.79 -0.84
N ALA A 159 -8.37 -8.09 -0.78
CA ALA A 159 -8.67 -8.89 -1.96
C ALA A 159 -9.85 -8.34 -2.76
N SER A 160 -10.91 -7.86 -2.10
CA SER A 160 -12.09 -7.31 -2.77
C SER A 160 -11.78 -6.08 -3.64
N LEU A 161 -10.70 -5.35 -3.31
CA LEU A 161 -10.20 -4.22 -4.11
C LEU A 161 -9.56 -4.64 -5.44
N ILE A 162 -8.86 -5.76 -5.45
CA ILE A 162 -8.04 -6.19 -6.58
C ILE A 162 -8.63 -7.37 -7.36
N TRP A 163 -9.66 -8.03 -6.83
CA TRP A 163 -10.32 -9.12 -7.53
C TRP A 163 -11.44 -8.62 -8.49
N PRO A 164 -11.53 -9.16 -9.72
CA PRO A 164 -10.58 -10.08 -10.35
C PRO A 164 -9.23 -9.39 -10.60
N LEU A 165 -8.13 -10.17 -10.52
CA LEU A 165 -6.78 -9.66 -10.78
C LEU A 165 -6.69 -9.10 -12.20
N GLY A 166 -5.91 -8.04 -12.40
CA GLY A 166 -5.72 -7.43 -13.70
C GLY A 166 -5.64 -5.90 -13.66
N ASP A 167 -5.64 -5.30 -14.84
CA ASP A 167 -5.60 -3.84 -14.98
C ASP A 167 -6.94 -3.20 -14.55
N ARG A 168 -6.84 -2.19 -13.70
CA ARG A 168 -8.00 -1.38 -13.26
C ARG A 168 -8.22 -0.13 -14.11
N GLY A 169 -7.56 -0.06 -15.27
CA GLY A 169 -7.60 1.10 -16.16
C GLY A 169 -6.81 2.30 -15.61
N LEU A 170 -6.04 2.10 -14.54
CA LEU A 170 -5.25 3.17 -13.91
C LEU A 170 -4.15 3.68 -14.84
N ALA A 171 -3.55 2.82 -15.67
CA ALA A 171 -2.56 3.23 -16.68
C ALA A 171 -3.07 4.35 -17.58
N GLY A 172 -4.34 4.28 -18.01
CA GLY A 172 -4.99 5.31 -18.82
C GLY A 172 -5.22 6.64 -18.10
N ARG A 173 -5.15 6.66 -16.75
CA ARG A 173 -5.41 7.83 -15.91
C ARG A 173 -4.15 8.46 -15.33
N LEU A 174 -2.98 7.82 -15.41
CA LEU A 174 -1.73 8.32 -14.81
C LEU A 174 -1.36 9.74 -15.26
N HIS A 175 -1.74 10.14 -16.47
CA HIS A 175 -1.52 11.49 -16.99
C HIS A 175 -2.20 12.60 -16.19
N ARG A 176 -3.14 12.26 -15.31
CA ARG A 176 -3.83 13.19 -14.42
C ARG A 176 -3.11 13.40 -13.07
N ILE A 177 -2.08 12.61 -12.77
CA ILE A 177 -1.25 12.81 -11.59
C ILE A 177 -0.30 13.96 -11.88
N HIS A 178 -0.52 15.12 -11.25
CA HIS A 178 0.23 16.35 -11.49
C HIS A 178 1.24 16.66 -10.37
N CYS A 179 1.10 16.06 -9.20
CA CYS A 179 2.06 16.21 -8.12
C CYS A 179 3.38 15.46 -8.41
N PRO A 180 4.49 15.87 -7.76
CA PRO A 180 5.71 15.06 -7.76
C PRO A 180 5.42 13.61 -7.38
N LYS A 181 6.02 12.67 -8.10
CA LYS A 181 5.78 11.23 -7.91
C LYS A 181 7.10 10.47 -7.77
N LEU A 182 7.19 9.60 -6.76
CA LEU A 182 8.24 8.60 -6.58
C LEU A 182 7.63 7.21 -6.72
N VAL A 183 8.28 6.31 -7.45
CA VAL A 183 7.88 4.90 -7.54
C VAL A 183 9.08 4.05 -7.13
N LEU A 184 8.89 3.18 -6.14
CA LEU A 184 9.90 2.22 -5.68
C LEU A 184 9.36 0.81 -5.82
N TRP A 185 10.23 -0.12 -6.22
CA TRP A 185 9.87 -1.51 -6.41
C TRP A 185 10.91 -2.46 -5.81
N GLY A 186 10.47 -3.60 -5.27
CA GLY A 186 11.39 -4.64 -4.81
C GLY A 186 11.90 -5.47 -5.98
N GLY A 187 13.22 -5.66 -6.09
CA GLY A 187 13.83 -6.47 -7.17
C GLY A 187 13.51 -7.97 -7.05
N GLN A 188 13.04 -8.41 -5.89
CA GLN A 188 12.62 -9.78 -5.61
C GLN A 188 11.11 -9.88 -5.33
N ASP A 189 10.33 -8.94 -5.88
CA ASP A 189 8.88 -8.96 -5.78
C ASP A 189 8.32 -10.14 -6.59
N GLU A 190 7.84 -11.18 -5.88
CA GLU A 190 7.22 -12.35 -6.50
C GLU A 190 5.78 -12.08 -6.94
N LEU A 191 5.11 -11.12 -6.28
CA LEU A 191 3.69 -10.85 -6.50
C LEU A 191 3.45 -10.01 -7.75
N LEU A 192 4.22 -8.95 -7.90
CA LEU A 192 4.15 -8.04 -9.04
C LEU A 192 5.53 -7.89 -9.70
N PRO A 193 5.68 -8.25 -10.98
CA PRO A 193 6.97 -8.16 -11.66
C PRO A 193 7.60 -6.77 -11.57
N PRO A 194 8.89 -6.63 -11.20
CA PRO A 194 9.56 -5.33 -11.09
C PRO A 194 9.55 -4.52 -12.38
N ALA A 195 9.42 -5.17 -13.54
CA ALA A 195 9.28 -4.52 -14.84
C ALA A 195 8.04 -3.60 -14.94
N LEU A 196 7.04 -3.82 -14.07
CA LEU A 196 5.86 -2.94 -14.01
C LEU A 196 6.20 -1.52 -13.57
N ALA A 197 7.33 -1.28 -12.89
CA ALA A 197 7.78 0.07 -12.51
C ALA A 197 7.83 1.02 -13.72
N GLU A 198 8.21 0.53 -14.89
CA GLU A 198 8.25 1.31 -16.15
C GLU A 198 6.85 1.75 -16.59
N ARG A 199 5.84 0.92 -16.36
CA ARG A 199 4.44 1.26 -16.71
C ARG A 199 3.85 2.37 -15.84
N TRP A 200 4.47 2.63 -14.68
CA TRP A 200 4.15 3.74 -13.79
C TRP A 200 4.83 5.07 -14.19
N GLY A 201 5.53 5.08 -15.33
CA GLY A 201 6.27 6.23 -15.83
C GLY A 201 7.70 6.31 -15.30
N GLY A 202 8.28 5.15 -15.00
CA GLY A 202 9.61 4.97 -14.43
C GLY A 202 9.56 4.81 -12.91
N GLY A 203 10.51 4.05 -12.38
CA GLY A 203 10.66 3.79 -10.95
C GLY A 203 12.03 3.24 -10.63
N GLU A 204 12.39 3.26 -9.35
CA GLU A 204 13.64 2.65 -8.86
C GLU A 204 13.34 1.23 -8.37
N VAL A 205 14.12 0.26 -8.84
CA VAL A 205 14.11 -1.11 -8.37
C VAL A 205 15.19 -1.29 -7.32
N ILE A 206 14.83 -1.80 -6.14
CA ILE A 206 15.73 -1.97 -4.99
C ILE A 206 16.02 -3.46 -4.82
N ASP A 207 17.29 -3.83 -4.91
CA ASP A 207 17.72 -5.21 -4.72
C ASP A 207 17.51 -5.69 -3.27
N GLY A 208 17.20 -6.99 -3.11
CA GLY A 208 17.02 -7.59 -1.80
C GLY A 208 15.71 -7.25 -1.11
N ALA A 209 14.75 -6.71 -1.85
CA ALA A 209 13.41 -6.39 -1.37
C ALA A 209 12.34 -7.17 -2.14
N GLY A 210 11.34 -7.67 -1.44
CA GLY A 210 10.12 -8.25 -1.99
C GLY A 210 9.03 -7.20 -2.23
N HIS A 211 7.78 -7.65 -2.21
CA HIS A 211 6.61 -6.80 -2.48
C HIS A 211 6.40 -5.69 -1.44
N LEU A 212 6.57 -5.98 -0.15
CA LEU A 212 6.48 -5.01 0.93
C LEU A 212 7.88 -4.51 1.32
N LEU A 213 8.48 -3.74 0.41
CA LEU A 213 9.88 -3.30 0.49
C LEU A 213 10.17 -2.38 1.69
N GLU A 214 9.19 -1.68 2.22
CA GLU A 214 9.29 -0.83 3.41
C GLU A 214 9.54 -1.62 4.71
N TRP A 215 9.38 -2.95 4.63
CA TRP A 215 9.71 -3.90 5.69
C TRP A 215 11.04 -4.60 5.45
N ASP A 216 11.33 -4.99 4.19
CA ASP A 216 12.53 -5.75 3.84
C ASP A 216 13.80 -4.91 3.86
N VAL A 217 13.73 -3.67 3.35
CA VAL A 217 14.88 -2.76 3.21
C VAL A 217 14.54 -1.35 3.72
N PRO A 218 14.15 -1.24 5.01
CA PRO A 218 13.58 -0.02 5.57
C PRO A 218 14.50 1.19 5.47
N ASP A 219 15.80 1.02 5.67
CA ASP A 219 16.75 2.14 5.63
C ASP A 219 16.89 2.73 4.23
N GLU A 220 16.87 1.87 3.20
CA GLU A 220 16.93 2.30 1.82
C GLU A 220 15.66 3.01 1.38
N VAL A 221 14.50 2.45 1.73
CA VAL A 221 13.20 3.05 1.45
C VAL A 221 13.07 4.39 2.19
N ALA A 222 13.41 4.42 3.47
CA ALA A 222 13.37 5.66 4.25
C ALA A 222 14.27 6.75 3.67
N THR A 223 15.48 6.40 3.23
CA THR A 223 16.41 7.37 2.59
C THR A 223 15.80 7.99 1.35
N ARG A 224 15.19 7.20 0.48
CA ARG A 224 14.56 7.69 -0.75
C ARG A 224 13.32 8.52 -0.47
N LEU A 225 12.48 8.08 0.48
CA LEU A 225 11.30 8.84 0.89
C LEU A 225 11.70 10.19 1.48
N LYS A 226 12.71 10.25 2.37
CA LYS A 226 13.21 11.51 2.95
C LYS A 226 13.71 12.47 1.88
N ALA A 227 14.53 11.98 0.95
CA ALA A 227 15.03 12.80 -0.16
C ALA A 227 13.88 13.35 -1.02
N PHE A 228 12.90 12.51 -1.33
CA PHE A 228 11.73 12.89 -2.11
C PHE A 228 10.83 13.90 -1.39
N LEU A 229 10.58 13.71 -0.09
CA LEU A 229 9.74 14.61 0.69
C LEU A 229 10.40 15.98 0.92
N ALA A 230 11.73 16.04 0.94
CA ALA A 230 12.48 17.28 1.12
C ALA A 230 12.63 18.12 -0.17
N ALA A 231 12.47 17.50 -1.36
CA ALA A 231 12.60 18.17 -2.66
C ALA A 231 11.37 19.04 -2.98
#